data_0300db96cff1b41f5a2d93446ba3cec1
#
_entry.id   0300db96cff1b41f5a2d93446ba3cec1
#
_cell.length_a   1.000
_cell.length_b   1.000
_cell.length_c   1.000
_cell.angle_alpha   90.00
_cell.angle_beta   90.00
_cell.angle_gamma   90.00
#
_symmetry.space_group_name_H-M   'P 1'
#
loop_
_entity.id
_entity.type
_entity.pdbx_description
1 polymer ?
#
loop_
_entity_poly.entity_id
_entity_poly.type
_entity_poly.pdbx_seq_one_letter_code
_entity_poly.pdbx_strand_id
1 'polypeptide(L)' 'MPVKHDLCEDLGLSKEVVHERRASDKRLDSLLTQYDAADREVLNAESASASDEDVEKLKKKRLLIKDEIVGRLG' A
#
# COMPACT_ATOMS: atom_id res chain seq x y z
N MET A 1 -16.51 -3.64 -11.79
CA MET A 1 -15.94 -2.58 -10.97
C MET A 1 -14.58 -2.98 -10.49
N PRO A 2 -13.56 -2.13 -10.64
CA PRO A 2 -12.29 -2.44 -10.04
C PRO A 2 -12.42 -2.42 -8.52
N VAL A 3 -12.11 -3.52 -7.89
CA VAL A 3 -12.15 -3.63 -6.44
C VAL A 3 -10.93 -2.92 -5.88
N LYS A 4 -11.16 -2.00 -4.94
CA LYS A 4 -10.06 -1.34 -4.24
C LYS A 4 -9.23 -2.39 -3.50
N HIS A 5 -7.92 -2.35 -3.71
CA HIS A 5 -7.01 -3.30 -3.07
C HIS A 5 -7.05 -3.12 -1.55
N ASP A 6 -7.47 -4.14 -0.84
CA ASP A 6 -7.53 -4.09 0.62
C ASP A 6 -6.28 -4.73 1.21
N LEU A 7 -5.38 -3.90 1.69
CA LEU A 7 -4.13 -4.35 2.30
C LEU A 7 -4.37 -5.21 3.55
N CYS A 8 -5.43 -4.93 4.29
CA CYS A 8 -5.78 -5.72 5.48
C CYS A 8 -6.13 -7.15 5.11
N GLU A 9 -6.88 -7.35 4.03
CA GLU A 9 -7.20 -8.69 3.52
C GLU A 9 -5.95 -9.40 3.02
N ASP A 10 -5.09 -8.71 2.29
CA ASP A 10 -3.84 -9.27 1.77
C ASP A 10 -2.94 -9.78 2.89
N LEU A 11 -2.92 -9.10 4.02
CA LEU A 11 -2.12 -9.46 5.18
C LEU A 11 -2.82 -10.45 6.12
N GLY A 12 -4.09 -10.75 5.86
CA GLY A 12 -4.88 -11.64 6.72
C GLY A 12 -5.17 -11.05 8.09
N LEU A 13 -5.16 -9.72 8.22
CA LEU A 13 -5.40 -9.02 9.48
C LEU A 13 -6.74 -8.29 9.45
N SER A 14 -7.38 -8.17 10.61
CA SER A 14 -8.59 -7.36 10.72
C SER A 14 -8.25 -5.87 10.69
N LYS A 15 -9.20 -5.07 10.24
CA LYS A 15 -9.05 -3.59 10.23
C LYS A 15 -8.81 -3.04 11.63
N GLU A 16 -9.44 -3.66 12.63
CA GLU A 16 -9.29 -3.24 14.03
C GLU A 16 -7.86 -3.42 14.52
N VAL A 17 -7.24 -4.56 14.23
CA VAL A 17 -5.85 -4.85 14.59
C VAL A 17 -4.91 -3.86 13.92
N VAL A 18 -5.09 -3.61 12.63
CA VAL A 18 -4.28 -2.65 11.88
C VAL A 18 -4.45 -1.25 12.47
N HIS A 19 -5.67 -0.85 12.77
CA HIS A 19 -5.95 0.45 13.37
C HIS A 19 -5.27 0.64 14.73
N GLU A 20 -5.32 -0.38 15.58
CA GLU A 20 -4.64 -0.36 16.89
C GLU A 20 -3.12 -0.23 16.73
N ARG A 21 -2.56 -0.97 15.78
CA ARG A 21 -1.12 -0.91 15.51
C ARG A 21 -0.70 0.45 14.96
N ARG A 22 -1.52 1.06 14.11
CA ARG A 22 -1.28 2.42 13.60
C ARG A 22 -1.24 3.43 14.74
N ALA A 23 -2.11 3.29 15.72
CA ALA A 23 -2.18 4.21 16.85
C ALA A 23 -0.94 4.12 17.75
N SER A 24 -0.33 2.94 17.85
CA SER A 24 0.83 2.72 18.71
C SER A 24 2.18 2.79 17.98
N ASP A 25 2.18 2.72 16.65
CA ASP A 25 3.41 2.73 15.84
C ASP A 25 3.31 3.81 14.76
N LYS A 26 3.94 4.95 15.00
CA LYS A 26 3.93 6.08 14.06
C LYS A 26 4.60 5.74 12.73
N ARG A 27 5.62 4.90 12.75
CA ARG A 27 6.29 4.48 11.51
C ARG A 27 5.35 3.63 10.65
N LEU A 28 4.61 2.73 11.27
CA LEU A 28 3.62 1.92 10.58
C LEU A 28 2.52 2.79 9.98
N ASP A 29 2.04 3.77 10.73
CA ASP A 29 1.02 4.71 10.24
C ASP A 29 1.53 5.46 9.01
N SER A 30 2.76 5.94 9.05
CA SER A 30 3.40 6.61 7.91
C SER A 30 3.50 5.69 6.70
N LEU A 31 3.91 4.43 6.90
CA LEU A 31 4.03 3.44 5.83
C LEU A 31 2.69 3.14 5.18
N LEU A 32 1.63 3.00 5.98
CA LEU A 32 0.28 2.77 5.46
C LEU A 32 -0.21 3.95 4.63
N THR A 33 0.08 5.17 5.07
CA THR A 33 -0.25 6.38 4.31
C THR A 33 0.54 6.42 2.99
N GLN A 34 1.82 6.08 3.03
CA GLN A 34 2.66 6.00 1.83
C GLN A 34 2.17 4.93 0.87
N TYR A 35 1.72 3.79 1.39
CA TYR A 35 1.16 2.72 0.56
C TYR A 35 -0.08 3.19 -0.17
N ASP A 36 -1.00 3.85 0.52
CA ASP A 36 -2.21 4.39 -0.10
C ASP A 36 -1.88 5.39 -1.21
N ALA A 37 -0.90 6.27 -0.96
CA ALA A 37 -0.45 7.24 -1.96
C ALA A 37 0.19 6.54 -3.17
N ALA A 38 1.03 5.54 -2.93
CA ALA A 38 1.68 4.77 -3.99
C ALA A 38 0.65 4.00 -4.83
N ASP A 39 -0.35 3.40 -4.19
CA ASP A 39 -1.42 2.69 -4.88
C ASP A 39 -2.23 3.65 -5.77
N ARG A 40 -2.51 4.83 -5.27
CA ARG A 40 -3.20 5.87 -6.03
C ARG A 40 -2.39 6.33 -7.23
N GLU A 41 -1.07 6.47 -7.07
CA GLU A 41 -0.16 6.82 -8.17
C GLU A 41 -0.18 5.76 -9.28
N VAL A 42 -0.19 4.48 -8.90
CA VAL A 42 -0.27 3.37 -9.86
C VAL A 42 -1.58 3.44 -10.65
N LEU A 43 -2.70 3.62 -9.95
CA LEU A 43 -4.01 3.71 -10.60
C LEU A 43 -4.10 4.91 -11.53
N ASN A 44 -3.58 6.05 -11.12
CA ASN A 44 -3.55 7.25 -11.95
C ASN A 44 -2.67 7.07 -13.19
N ALA A 45 -1.52 6.44 -13.05
CA ALA A 45 -0.61 6.18 -14.16
C ALA A 45 -1.26 5.24 -15.18
N GLU A 46 -1.92 4.19 -14.72
CA GLU A 46 -2.64 3.26 -15.60
C GLU A 46 -3.78 3.97 -16.34
N SER A 47 -4.54 4.80 -15.65
CA SER A 47 -5.64 5.57 -16.25
C SER A 47 -5.14 6.62 -17.24
N ALA A 48 -3.97 7.21 -17.00
CA ALA A 48 -3.36 8.21 -17.88
C ALA A 48 -2.58 7.58 -19.04
N SER A 49 -2.60 6.27 -19.19
CA SER A 49 -1.85 5.55 -20.23
C SER A 49 -0.34 5.82 -20.17
N ALA A 50 0.18 5.90 -18.95
CA ALA A 50 1.63 6.02 -18.75
C ALA A 50 2.37 4.82 -19.36
N SER A 51 3.65 5.00 -19.65
CA SER A 51 4.45 3.90 -20.21
C SER A 51 4.55 2.74 -19.23
N ASP A 52 4.69 1.53 -19.76
CA ASP A 52 4.84 0.31 -18.95
C ASP A 52 6.00 0.44 -17.97
N GLU A 53 7.08 1.09 -18.40
CA GLU A 53 8.26 1.32 -17.58
C GLU A 53 7.95 2.20 -16.36
N ASP A 54 7.18 3.28 -16.56
CA ASP A 54 6.78 4.16 -15.48
C ASP A 54 5.84 3.46 -14.49
N VAL A 55 4.87 2.72 -15.02
CA VAL A 55 3.94 1.93 -14.20
C VAL A 55 4.69 0.89 -13.37
N GLU A 56 5.67 0.20 -13.98
CA GLU A 56 6.50 -0.77 -13.25
C GLU A 56 7.28 -0.15 -12.11
N LYS A 57 7.87 1.02 -12.31
CA LYS A 57 8.59 1.73 -11.25
C LYS A 57 7.68 2.04 -10.07
N LEU A 58 6.48 2.50 -10.34
CA LEU A 58 5.49 2.79 -9.31
C LEU A 58 5.04 1.53 -8.58
N LYS A 59 4.85 0.44 -9.30
CA LYS A 59 4.50 -0.86 -8.70
C LYS A 59 5.62 -1.39 -7.81
N LYS A 60 6.87 -1.24 -8.21
CA LYS A 60 8.03 -1.62 -7.39
C LYS A 60 8.07 -0.81 -6.09
N LYS A 61 7.85 0.49 -6.18
CA LYS A 61 7.79 1.36 -5.00
C LYS A 61 6.70 0.90 -4.05
N ARG A 62 5.51 0.60 -4.58
CA ARG A 62 4.39 0.10 -3.78
C ARG A 62 4.73 -1.22 -3.08
N LEU A 63 5.38 -2.13 -3.80
CA LEU A 63 5.79 -3.42 -3.25
C LEU A 63 6.79 -3.27 -2.11
N LEU A 64 7.79 -2.38 -2.27
CA LEU A 64 8.78 -2.12 -1.22
C LEU A 64 8.12 -1.59 0.05
N ILE A 65 7.16 -0.70 -0.08
CA ILE A 65 6.41 -0.17 1.05
C ILE A 65 5.62 -1.29 1.72
N LYS A 66 4.97 -2.14 0.94
CA LYS A 66 4.22 -3.29 1.45
C LYS A 66 5.13 -4.24 2.23
N ASP A 67 6.32 -4.52 1.72
CA ASP A 67 7.29 -5.40 2.38
C ASP A 67 7.70 -4.83 3.75
N GLU A 68 7.91 -3.53 3.84
CA GLU A 68 8.22 -2.89 5.12
C GLU A 68 7.05 -3.00 6.10
N ILE A 69 5.82 -2.82 5.62
CA ILE A 69 4.61 -2.96 6.44
C ILE A 69 4.50 -4.38 6.98
N VAL A 70 4.68 -5.37 6.12
CA VAL A 70 4.63 -6.79 6.51
C VAL A 70 5.68 -7.09 7.58
N GLY A 71 6.89 -6.58 7.40
CA GLY A 71 7.97 -6.76 8.35
C GLY A 71 7.66 -6.17 9.73
N ARG A 72 6.93 -5.07 9.79
CA ARG A 72 6.56 -4.44 11.05
C ARG A 72 5.35 -5.11 11.71
N LEU A 73 4.44 -5.68 10.94
CA LEU A 73 3.26 -6.38 11.43
C LEU A 73 3.56 -7.84 11.79
N GLY A 74 4.52 -8.42 11.13
CA GLY A 74 4.96 -9.78 11.38
C GLY A 74 5.88 -9.84 12.57
#